data_ad062676557778af0c91b0598976546d
#
_entry.id   ad062676557778af0c91b0598976546d
#
_cell.length_a   1.000
_cell.length_b   1.000
_cell.length_c   1.000
_cell.angle_alpha   90.00
_cell.angle_beta   90.00
_cell.angle_gamma   90.00
#
_symmetry.space_group_name_H-M   'P 1'
#
loop_
_entity.id
_entity.type
_entity.pdbx_description
1 polymer ?
#
loop_
_entity_poly.entity_id
_entity_poly.type
_entity_poly.pdbx_seq_one_letter_code
_entity_poly.pdbx_strand_id
1 'polypeptide(L)'
;MVWTEEKLGPIIHSILNPDEEVLSLYQSKTTKSIYGCILWNNYYYKVFRVSNHPSQSTYKQPTFYDFHGEFYMKGAIRTYLYHTNSWYELSKQSYYLLLFFQKLWDEKQEVEASWQNGRMQIRLVVEEEGWQVHYRFPDNQAREVERLLASGMLVASRSSRNFIKIRTSRFVAPYIALIKQRQLYRKKPSKAMLQWEKYQSQLIEIQRTYRLVEESAPKTFFGHWLNKVQLYLCSAIASYWEEVIKGVEWQEAREIKDQRKIEKPHNPIEDKWKENIARRHKRKVDQLIGHDTLEKLRQLKTELDD
;
A
#
# COMPACT_ATOMS: atom_id res chain seq x y z
N MET A 1 -4.24 -22.68 -31.55
CA MET A 1 -5.35 -22.29 -30.64
C MET A 1 -5.13 -20.86 -30.21
N VAL A 2 -6.15 -19.99 -30.12
CA VAL A 2 -6.00 -18.63 -29.58
C VAL A 2 -6.36 -18.65 -28.11
N TRP A 3 -5.46 -18.24 -27.25
CA TRP A 3 -5.67 -18.13 -25.82
C TRP A 3 -6.50 -16.90 -25.47
N THR A 4 -7.47 -17.08 -24.59
CA THR A 4 -8.28 -16.03 -23.98
C THR A 4 -8.21 -16.17 -22.45
N GLU A 5 -8.59 -15.13 -21.72
CA GLU A 5 -8.67 -15.18 -20.25
C GLU A 5 -9.57 -16.30 -19.77
N GLU A 6 -10.73 -16.48 -20.43
CA GLU A 6 -11.73 -17.50 -20.12
C GLU A 6 -11.19 -18.93 -20.29
N LYS A 7 -10.32 -19.17 -21.26
CA LYS A 7 -9.71 -20.49 -21.47
C LYS A 7 -8.54 -20.74 -20.54
N LEU A 8 -7.75 -19.71 -20.24
CA LEU A 8 -6.55 -19.85 -19.45
C LEU A 8 -6.86 -19.90 -17.94
N GLY A 9 -7.89 -19.18 -17.47
CA GLY A 9 -8.28 -19.13 -16.06
C GLY A 9 -8.50 -20.51 -15.43
N PRO A 10 -9.39 -21.38 -15.98
CA PRO A 10 -9.60 -22.73 -15.47
C PRO A 10 -8.34 -23.60 -15.41
N ILE A 11 -7.47 -23.47 -16.43
CA ILE A 11 -6.20 -24.22 -16.48
C ILE A 11 -5.31 -23.80 -15.31
N ILE A 12 -5.17 -22.50 -15.07
CA ILE A 12 -4.36 -21.99 -13.96
C ILE A 12 -4.95 -22.46 -12.63
N HIS A 13 -6.25 -22.26 -12.41
CA HIS A 13 -6.91 -22.70 -11.19
C HIS A 13 -6.74 -24.19 -10.90
N SER A 14 -6.65 -25.02 -11.95
CA SER A 14 -6.47 -26.48 -11.78
C SER A 14 -5.06 -26.89 -11.32
N ILE A 15 -4.08 -25.99 -11.33
CA ILE A 15 -2.69 -26.26 -10.97
C ILE A 15 -2.22 -25.53 -9.71
N LEU A 16 -3.01 -24.59 -9.21
CA LEU A 16 -2.65 -23.81 -8.01
C LEU A 16 -2.81 -24.65 -6.74
N ASN A 17 -1.92 -24.43 -5.79
CA ASN A 17 -2.05 -24.93 -4.43
C ASN A 17 -3.08 -24.10 -3.64
N PRO A 18 -3.59 -24.63 -2.50
CA PRO A 18 -4.62 -23.93 -1.71
C PRO A 18 -4.19 -22.55 -1.17
N ASP A 19 -2.89 -22.30 -1.01
CA ASP A 19 -2.29 -21.06 -0.53
C ASP A 19 -1.87 -20.11 -1.67
N GLU A 20 -2.14 -20.52 -2.90
CA GLU A 20 -1.88 -19.74 -4.11
C GLU A 20 -3.18 -19.22 -4.72
N GLU A 21 -3.15 -18.02 -5.28
CA GLU A 21 -4.31 -17.42 -5.93
C GLU A 21 -3.93 -16.60 -7.15
N VAL A 22 -4.87 -16.46 -8.06
CA VAL A 22 -4.73 -15.56 -9.21
C VAL A 22 -5.05 -14.14 -8.75
N LEU A 23 -4.05 -13.26 -8.73
CA LEU A 23 -4.27 -11.84 -8.47
C LEU A 23 -5.04 -11.18 -9.61
N SER A 24 -4.62 -11.42 -10.83
CA SER A 24 -5.26 -10.86 -12.03
C SER A 24 -4.77 -11.59 -13.29
N LEU A 25 -5.68 -11.73 -14.23
CA LEU A 25 -5.41 -12.07 -15.62
C LEU A 25 -5.92 -10.93 -16.49
N TYR A 26 -5.21 -10.55 -17.53
CA TYR A 26 -5.71 -9.61 -18.52
C TYR A 26 -5.13 -9.84 -19.90
N GLN A 27 -5.94 -9.62 -20.93
CA GLN A 27 -5.52 -9.65 -22.31
C GLN A 27 -5.14 -8.24 -22.81
N SER A 28 -3.96 -8.13 -23.40
CA SER A 28 -3.52 -6.88 -24.03
C SER A 28 -4.34 -6.62 -25.30
N LYS A 29 -4.90 -5.42 -25.40
CA LYS A 29 -5.67 -5.01 -26.61
C LYS A 29 -4.80 -4.98 -27.85
N THR A 30 -3.52 -4.62 -27.73
CA THR A 30 -2.57 -4.46 -28.83
C THR A 30 -1.91 -5.78 -29.25
N THR A 31 -1.31 -6.47 -28.28
CA THR A 31 -0.51 -7.69 -28.57
C THR A 31 -1.33 -8.97 -28.54
N LYS A 32 -2.60 -8.90 -28.07
CA LYS A 32 -3.47 -10.06 -27.81
C LYS A 32 -2.85 -11.10 -26.88
N SER A 33 -1.71 -10.81 -26.27
CA SER A 33 -1.09 -11.65 -25.24
C SER A 33 -1.86 -11.56 -23.95
N ILE A 34 -1.89 -12.66 -23.18
CA ILE A 34 -2.47 -12.71 -21.86
C ILE A 34 -1.34 -12.57 -20.86
N TYR A 35 -1.54 -11.71 -19.90
CA TYR A 35 -0.63 -11.52 -18.77
C TYR A 35 -1.32 -12.02 -17.51
N GLY A 36 -0.59 -12.76 -16.67
CA GLY A 36 -1.08 -13.28 -15.41
C GLY A 36 -0.14 -12.96 -14.27
N CYS A 37 -0.72 -12.72 -13.10
CA CYS A 37 -0.01 -12.62 -11.84
C CYS A 37 -0.63 -13.59 -10.84
N ILE A 38 0.20 -14.43 -10.24
CA ILE A 38 -0.17 -15.39 -9.21
C ILE A 38 0.49 -14.96 -7.92
N LEU A 39 -0.25 -14.99 -6.82
CA LEU A 39 0.20 -14.73 -5.47
C LEU A 39 0.35 -16.03 -4.69
N TRP A 40 1.33 -16.05 -3.81
CA TRP A 40 1.53 -17.07 -2.80
C TRP A 40 1.65 -16.39 -1.41
N ASN A 41 0.85 -16.83 -0.46
CA ASN A 41 0.82 -16.28 0.91
C ASN A 41 0.68 -14.73 0.97
N ASN A 42 0.03 -14.11 0.01
CA ASN A 42 -0.18 -12.65 -0.11
C ASN A 42 1.09 -11.79 -0.30
N TYR A 43 2.29 -12.35 -0.14
CA TYR A 43 3.54 -11.58 -0.16
C TYR A 43 4.47 -11.96 -1.30
N TYR A 44 4.30 -13.15 -1.84
CA TYR A 44 5.12 -13.63 -2.95
C TYR A 44 4.29 -13.65 -4.22
N TYR A 45 4.92 -13.34 -5.33
CA TYR A 45 4.23 -13.31 -6.62
C TYR A 45 5.11 -13.79 -7.76
N LYS A 46 4.44 -14.23 -8.81
CA LYS A 46 5.03 -14.51 -10.12
C LYS A 46 4.18 -13.89 -11.22
N VAL A 47 4.84 -13.24 -12.17
CA VAL A 47 4.19 -12.69 -13.35
C VAL A 47 4.64 -13.49 -14.56
N PHE A 48 3.70 -13.84 -15.42
CA PHE A 48 3.95 -14.55 -16.67
C PHE A 48 3.15 -13.95 -17.83
N ARG A 49 3.55 -14.32 -19.02
CA ARG A 49 2.89 -13.91 -20.26
C ARG A 49 2.63 -15.15 -21.12
N VAL A 50 1.40 -15.24 -21.66
CA VAL A 50 1.05 -16.21 -22.70
C VAL A 50 0.85 -15.45 -24.00
N SER A 51 1.62 -15.78 -25.03
CA SER A 51 1.55 -15.12 -26.32
C SER A 51 0.84 -16.00 -27.34
N ASN A 52 -0.10 -15.42 -28.08
CA ASN A 52 -0.76 -16.07 -29.19
C ASN A 52 0.09 -16.02 -30.47
N HIS A 53 1.17 -15.26 -30.51
CA HIS A 53 2.07 -15.12 -31.60
C HIS A 53 3.53 -15.16 -31.17
N PRO A 54 4.43 -15.81 -31.90
CA PRO A 54 5.84 -15.75 -31.64
C PRO A 54 6.33 -14.32 -31.90
N SER A 55 6.36 -13.49 -30.86
CA SER A 55 6.93 -12.15 -30.93
C SER A 55 8.24 -12.12 -30.16
N GLN A 56 9.26 -11.46 -30.71
CA GLN A 56 10.48 -11.18 -29.98
C GLN A 56 10.13 -10.36 -28.75
N SER A 57 10.20 -11.00 -27.59
CA SER A 57 9.97 -10.32 -26.32
C SER A 57 11.23 -9.56 -25.94
N THR A 58 11.15 -8.24 -25.89
CA THR A 58 12.22 -7.38 -25.37
C THR A 58 12.31 -7.40 -23.83
N TYR A 59 11.38 -8.04 -23.15
CA TYR A 59 11.31 -8.12 -21.68
C TYR A 59 11.62 -9.54 -21.20
N LYS A 60 12.39 -9.63 -20.13
CA LYS A 60 12.79 -10.89 -19.46
C LYS A 60 11.64 -11.64 -18.77
N GLN A 61 10.39 -11.31 -19.04
CA GLN A 61 9.26 -12.05 -18.46
C GLN A 61 9.15 -13.43 -19.12
N PRO A 62 8.91 -14.50 -18.34
CA PRO A 62 8.65 -15.82 -18.89
C PRO A 62 7.45 -15.74 -19.83
N THR A 63 7.67 -16.11 -21.09
CA THR A 63 6.65 -16.08 -22.13
C THR A 63 6.38 -17.50 -22.58
N PHE A 64 5.13 -17.91 -22.50
CA PHE A 64 4.67 -19.21 -22.99
C PHE A 64 4.00 -19.04 -24.34
N TYR A 65 4.26 -19.97 -25.23
CA TYR A 65 3.67 -20.03 -26.56
C TYR A 65 2.85 -21.30 -26.68
N ASP A 66 1.66 -21.19 -27.24
CA ASP A 66 0.83 -22.36 -27.49
C ASP A 66 1.12 -22.93 -28.88
N PHE A 67 1.97 -23.94 -28.90
CA PHE A 67 2.15 -24.77 -30.10
C PHE A 67 1.54 -26.17 -29.97
N HIS A 68 1.14 -26.58 -28.76
CA HIS A 68 0.81 -27.98 -28.45
C HIS A 68 -0.50 -28.18 -27.66
N GLY A 69 -1.28 -27.11 -27.41
CA GLY A 69 -2.56 -27.18 -26.75
C GLY A 69 -2.52 -27.08 -25.22
N GLU A 70 -3.69 -27.33 -24.61
CA GLU A 70 -3.93 -27.07 -23.16
C GLU A 70 -3.03 -27.90 -22.25
N PHE A 71 -2.79 -29.16 -22.60
CA PHE A 71 -1.95 -30.05 -21.79
C PHE A 71 -0.51 -29.52 -21.68
N TYR A 72 0.05 -29.06 -22.79
CA TYR A 72 1.39 -28.46 -22.82
C TYR A 72 1.43 -27.16 -22.03
N MET A 73 0.43 -26.30 -22.22
CA MET A 73 0.33 -25.02 -21.49
C MET A 73 0.24 -25.24 -19.98
N LYS A 74 -0.59 -26.19 -19.54
CA LYS A 74 -0.70 -26.59 -18.14
C LYS A 74 0.65 -27.05 -17.57
N GLY A 75 1.33 -27.93 -18.29
CA GLY A 75 2.67 -28.42 -17.92
C GLY A 75 3.71 -27.29 -17.83
N ALA A 76 3.74 -26.41 -18.82
CA ALA A 76 4.69 -25.29 -18.87
C ALA A 76 4.50 -24.29 -17.73
N ILE A 77 3.27 -23.89 -17.44
CA ILE A 77 2.97 -22.97 -16.33
C ILE A 77 3.27 -23.66 -14.99
N ARG A 78 2.88 -24.93 -14.81
CA ARG A 78 3.18 -25.69 -13.60
C ARG A 78 4.69 -25.79 -13.37
N THR A 79 5.48 -26.10 -14.39
CA THR A 79 6.94 -26.14 -14.31
C THR A 79 7.49 -24.77 -13.92
N TYR A 80 7.01 -23.70 -14.50
CA TYR A 80 7.42 -22.34 -14.13
C TYR A 80 7.11 -22.01 -12.67
N LEU A 81 5.93 -22.36 -12.17
CA LEU A 81 5.55 -22.07 -10.79
C LEU A 81 6.40 -22.85 -9.78
N TYR A 82 6.65 -24.12 -10.02
CA TYR A 82 7.22 -25.02 -9.01
C TYR A 82 8.68 -25.36 -9.19
N HIS A 83 9.22 -25.29 -10.41
CA HIS A 83 10.62 -25.61 -10.69
C HIS A 83 11.53 -24.39 -10.82
N THR A 84 10.99 -23.20 -10.95
CA THR A 84 11.80 -21.97 -10.90
C THR A 84 11.75 -21.37 -9.51
N ASN A 85 12.86 -21.37 -8.79
CA ASN A 85 12.97 -20.86 -7.40
C ASN A 85 12.80 -19.34 -7.25
N SER A 86 12.24 -18.64 -8.23
CA SER A 86 12.16 -17.18 -8.25
C SER A 86 10.76 -16.66 -8.00
N TRP A 87 10.21 -16.91 -6.82
CA TRP A 87 9.12 -16.10 -6.31
C TRP A 87 9.66 -14.75 -5.87
N TYR A 88 9.04 -13.69 -6.32
CA TYR A 88 9.41 -12.34 -5.93
C TYR A 88 8.62 -11.95 -4.68
N GLU A 89 9.33 -11.50 -3.65
CA GLU A 89 8.70 -10.99 -2.43
C GLU A 89 8.23 -9.56 -2.63
N LEU A 90 6.99 -9.26 -2.21
CA LEU A 90 6.47 -7.91 -2.05
C LEU A 90 6.61 -7.51 -0.58
N SER A 91 7.75 -6.94 -0.25
CA SER A 91 8.01 -6.38 1.08
C SER A 91 7.15 -5.15 1.35
N LYS A 92 7.07 -4.74 2.61
CA LYS A 92 6.42 -3.49 2.99
C LYS A 92 7.01 -2.27 2.25
N GLN A 93 8.32 -2.28 2.01
CA GLN A 93 8.99 -1.24 1.24
C GLN A 93 8.54 -1.25 -0.23
N SER A 94 8.45 -2.42 -0.85
CA SER A 94 7.91 -2.59 -2.20
C SER A 94 6.51 -2.03 -2.31
N TYR A 95 5.64 -2.34 -1.35
CA TYR A 95 4.27 -1.84 -1.30
C TYR A 95 4.20 -0.31 -1.27
N TYR A 96 5.00 0.35 -0.42
CA TYR A 96 5.03 1.81 -0.39
C TYR A 96 5.60 2.43 -1.68
N LEU A 97 6.59 1.79 -2.30
CA LEU A 97 7.07 2.19 -3.62
C LEU A 97 5.98 2.10 -4.69
N LEU A 98 5.25 0.97 -4.74
CA LEU A 98 4.17 0.78 -5.69
C LEU A 98 3.04 1.79 -5.48
N LEU A 99 2.66 2.09 -4.22
CA LEU A 99 1.70 3.15 -3.90
C LEU A 99 2.18 4.52 -4.42
N PHE A 100 3.47 4.83 -4.22
CA PHE A 100 4.05 6.08 -4.69
C PHE A 100 4.06 6.16 -6.22
N PHE A 101 4.48 5.12 -6.91
CA PHE A 101 4.46 5.06 -8.37
C PHE A 101 3.04 5.13 -8.93
N GLN A 102 2.06 4.48 -8.27
CA GLN A 102 0.65 4.58 -8.69
C GLN A 102 0.16 6.02 -8.58
N LYS A 103 0.46 6.70 -7.49
CA LYS A 103 0.12 8.12 -7.31
C LYS A 103 0.75 9.00 -8.37
N LEU A 104 2.05 8.84 -8.65
CA LEU A 104 2.74 9.60 -9.70
C LEU A 104 2.10 9.36 -11.07
N TRP A 105 1.70 8.12 -11.34
CA TRP A 105 1.00 7.77 -12.56
C TRP A 105 -0.37 8.45 -12.67
N ASP A 106 -1.15 8.46 -11.59
CA ASP A 106 -2.46 9.10 -11.53
C ASP A 106 -2.34 10.63 -11.69
N GLU A 107 -1.29 11.24 -11.16
CA GLU A 107 -0.92 12.66 -11.30
C GLU A 107 -0.22 12.99 -12.63
N LYS A 108 -0.07 12.01 -13.54
CA LYS A 108 0.64 12.16 -14.82
C LYS A 108 2.09 12.61 -14.71
N GLN A 109 2.73 12.37 -13.58
CA GLN A 109 4.14 12.67 -13.39
C GLN A 109 5.02 11.58 -13.99
N GLU A 110 6.16 11.98 -14.58
CA GLU A 110 7.04 11.06 -15.27
C GLU A 110 8.21 10.63 -14.39
N VAL A 111 8.44 9.32 -14.35
CA VAL A 111 9.64 8.73 -13.74
C VAL A 111 10.51 8.15 -14.83
N GLU A 112 11.74 8.59 -14.86
CA GLU A 112 12.72 8.14 -15.83
C GLU A 112 13.87 7.38 -15.16
N ALA A 113 14.45 6.44 -15.87
CA ALA A 113 15.66 5.77 -15.46
C ALA A 113 16.70 5.72 -16.58
N SER A 114 17.95 5.75 -16.18
CA SER A 114 19.12 5.56 -17.04
C SER A 114 20.12 4.66 -16.33
N TRP A 115 21.04 4.05 -17.09
CA TRP A 115 22.13 3.27 -16.53
C TRP A 115 23.43 4.07 -16.60
N GLN A 116 24.07 4.25 -15.43
CA GLN A 116 25.38 4.86 -15.33
C GLN A 116 26.29 3.93 -14.54
N ASN A 117 27.43 3.57 -15.11
CA ASN A 117 28.40 2.66 -14.49
C ASN A 117 27.77 1.34 -14.00
N GLY A 118 26.88 0.75 -14.79
CA GLY A 118 26.21 -0.50 -14.45
C GLY A 118 25.12 -0.41 -13.37
N ARG A 119 24.82 0.82 -12.88
CA ARG A 119 23.78 1.07 -11.88
C ARG A 119 22.62 1.84 -12.46
N MET A 120 21.41 1.45 -12.09
CA MET A 120 20.21 2.18 -12.46
C MET A 120 20.13 3.48 -11.66
N GLN A 121 20.01 4.59 -12.38
CA GLN A 121 19.74 5.92 -11.84
C GLN A 121 18.30 6.26 -12.15
N ILE A 122 17.49 6.51 -11.14
CA ILE A 122 16.07 6.83 -11.29
C ILE A 122 15.86 8.28 -10.89
N ARG A 123 15.06 8.99 -11.67
CA ARG A 123 14.73 10.38 -11.42
C ARG A 123 13.24 10.62 -11.64
N LEU A 124 12.63 11.40 -10.78
CA LEU A 124 11.33 12.00 -11.00
C LEU A 124 11.53 13.32 -11.74
N VAL A 125 10.82 13.51 -12.84
CA VAL A 125 10.79 14.75 -13.59
C VAL A 125 9.55 15.52 -13.18
N VAL A 126 9.74 16.69 -12.58
CA VAL A 126 8.67 17.57 -12.15
C VAL A 126 8.81 18.89 -12.90
N GLU A 127 7.71 19.40 -13.43
CA GLU A 127 7.66 20.72 -14.02
C GLU A 127 7.33 21.74 -12.93
N GLU A 128 8.27 22.64 -12.64
CA GLU A 128 8.14 23.69 -11.64
C GLU A 128 8.45 25.04 -12.31
N GLU A 129 7.51 25.95 -12.31
CA GLU A 129 7.67 27.32 -12.84
C GLU A 129 8.27 27.40 -14.26
N GLY A 130 7.86 26.45 -15.13
CA GLY A 130 8.36 26.36 -16.51
C GLY A 130 9.74 25.67 -16.65
N TRP A 131 10.30 25.14 -15.57
CA TRP A 131 11.56 24.43 -15.57
C TRP A 131 11.36 22.95 -15.24
N GLN A 132 12.09 22.05 -15.93
CA GLN A 132 12.13 20.64 -15.56
C GLN A 132 13.12 20.43 -14.41
N VAL A 133 12.59 19.99 -13.28
CA VAL A 133 13.37 19.66 -12.09
C VAL A 133 13.50 18.16 -11.96
N HIS A 134 14.72 17.66 -11.79
CA HIS A 134 15.00 16.24 -11.69
C HIS A 134 15.34 15.87 -10.25
N TYR A 135 14.53 15.00 -9.66
CA TYR A 135 14.76 14.45 -8.31
C TYR A 135 15.29 13.02 -8.40
N ARG A 136 16.49 12.80 -7.92
CA ARG A 136 17.12 11.47 -7.96
C ARG A 136 16.63 10.59 -6.81
N PHE A 137 16.31 9.34 -7.11
CA PHE A 137 16.00 8.31 -6.10
C PHE A 137 17.27 7.86 -5.37
N PRO A 138 17.17 7.56 -4.06
CA PRO A 138 18.26 6.91 -3.32
C PRO A 138 18.60 5.54 -3.90
N ASP A 139 19.86 5.12 -3.80
CA ASP A 139 20.35 3.88 -4.40
C ASP A 139 19.63 2.61 -3.89
N ASN A 140 19.22 2.59 -2.63
CA ASN A 140 18.45 1.48 -2.07
C ASN A 140 17.05 1.37 -2.70
N GLN A 141 16.40 2.48 -2.98
CA GLN A 141 15.11 2.51 -3.68
C GLN A 141 15.30 2.16 -5.16
N ALA A 142 16.38 2.63 -5.79
CA ALA A 142 16.68 2.29 -7.17
C ALA A 142 16.83 0.78 -7.37
N ARG A 143 17.50 0.07 -6.47
CA ARG A 143 17.61 -1.40 -6.50
C ARG A 143 16.25 -2.09 -6.36
N GLU A 144 15.40 -1.57 -5.50
CA GLU A 144 14.06 -2.12 -5.34
C GLU A 144 13.19 -1.89 -6.58
N VAL A 145 13.28 -0.72 -7.22
CA VAL A 145 12.62 -0.45 -8.50
C VAL A 145 13.14 -1.37 -9.60
N GLU A 146 14.45 -1.63 -9.65
CA GLU A 146 15.04 -2.58 -10.59
C GLU A 146 14.47 -3.99 -10.41
N ARG A 147 14.31 -4.43 -9.14
CA ARG A 147 13.68 -5.70 -8.80
C ARG A 147 12.21 -5.75 -9.23
N LEU A 148 11.45 -4.67 -8.99
CA LEU A 148 10.05 -4.56 -9.39
C LEU A 148 9.86 -4.51 -10.92
N LEU A 149 10.83 -3.96 -11.66
CA LEU A 149 10.88 -4.02 -13.11
C LEU A 149 11.17 -5.45 -13.62
N ALA A 150 12.18 -6.11 -13.04
CA ALA A 150 12.54 -7.47 -13.39
C ALA A 150 11.40 -8.46 -13.15
N SER A 151 10.60 -8.24 -12.12
CA SER A 151 9.45 -9.08 -11.74
C SER A 151 8.14 -8.75 -12.46
N GLY A 152 8.07 -7.63 -13.19
CA GLY A 152 6.89 -7.23 -13.96
C GLY A 152 5.82 -6.46 -13.18
N MET A 153 6.05 -6.08 -11.92
CA MET A 153 5.16 -5.16 -11.19
C MET A 153 5.30 -3.72 -11.70
N LEU A 154 6.50 -3.32 -12.10
CA LEU A 154 6.71 -2.12 -12.87
C LEU A 154 7.03 -2.48 -14.33
N VAL A 155 6.73 -1.60 -15.24
CA VAL A 155 7.03 -1.75 -16.66
C VAL A 155 7.80 -0.55 -17.17
N ALA A 156 8.75 -0.83 -18.07
CA ALA A 156 9.54 0.19 -18.72
C ALA A 156 9.12 0.36 -20.17
N SER A 157 9.09 1.62 -20.61
CA SER A 157 8.95 1.96 -22.03
C SER A 157 10.12 2.84 -22.45
N ARG A 158 10.63 2.65 -23.66
CA ARG A 158 11.74 3.47 -24.17
C ARG A 158 11.24 4.89 -24.38
N SER A 159 11.87 5.86 -23.73
CA SER A 159 11.55 7.28 -23.88
C SER A 159 12.49 7.96 -24.88
N SER A 160 13.78 7.66 -24.76
CA SER A 160 14.81 8.17 -25.65
C SER A 160 15.97 7.17 -25.76
N ARG A 161 17.05 7.54 -26.45
CA ARG A 161 18.22 6.66 -26.62
C ARG A 161 18.83 6.23 -25.28
N ASN A 162 18.80 7.09 -24.25
CA ASN A 162 19.46 6.89 -22.96
C ASN A 162 18.53 6.74 -21.78
N PHE A 163 17.21 6.92 -21.97
CA PHE A 163 16.22 6.91 -20.89
C PHE A 163 15.07 5.97 -21.16
N ILE A 164 14.60 5.33 -20.11
CA ILE A 164 13.35 4.60 -20.08
C ILE A 164 12.37 5.31 -19.15
N LYS A 165 11.09 5.35 -19.51
CA LYS A 165 10.00 5.77 -18.62
C LYS A 165 9.51 4.57 -17.85
N ILE A 166 9.35 4.73 -16.53
CA ILE A 166 8.85 3.69 -15.63
C ILE A 166 7.41 4.00 -15.27
N ARG A 167 6.56 2.98 -15.32
CA ARG A 167 5.16 3.07 -14.91
C ARG A 167 4.73 1.80 -14.18
N THR A 168 3.60 1.88 -13.49
CA THR A 168 2.97 0.72 -12.85
C THR A 168 2.42 -0.25 -13.90
N SER A 169 2.55 -1.56 -13.64
CA SER A 169 1.84 -2.58 -14.41
C SER A 169 0.36 -2.60 -13.99
N ARG A 170 -0.47 -3.29 -14.78
CA ARG A 170 -1.89 -3.48 -14.44
C ARG A 170 -2.12 -4.32 -13.20
N PHE A 171 -1.11 -5.04 -12.71
CA PHE A 171 -1.19 -5.83 -11.49
C PHE A 171 -1.10 -4.99 -10.20
N VAL A 172 -0.58 -3.77 -10.28
CA VAL A 172 -0.35 -2.94 -9.10
C VAL A 172 -1.66 -2.50 -8.45
N ALA A 173 -2.64 -2.04 -9.23
CA ALA A 173 -3.92 -1.61 -8.69
C ALA A 173 -4.71 -2.75 -8.00
N PRO A 174 -4.89 -3.94 -8.61
CA PRO A 174 -5.46 -5.11 -7.93
C PRO A 174 -4.70 -5.51 -6.66
N TYR A 175 -3.36 -5.47 -6.68
CA TYR A 175 -2.55 -5.79 -5.51
C TYR A 175 -2.75 -4.79 -4.37
N ILE A 176 -2.74 -3.50 -4.66
CA ILE A 176 -3.02 -2.46 -3.65
C ILE A 176 -4.42 -2.65 -3.05
N ALA A 177 -5.42 -2.96 -3.89
CA ALA A 177 -6.78 -3.23 -3.42
C ALA A 177 -6.84 -4.44 -2.49
N LEU A 178 -6.16 -5.54 -2.85
CA LEU A 178 -6.06 -6.74 -2.02
C LEU A 178 -5.40 -6.45 -0.66
N ILE A 179 -4.27 -5.73 -0.66
CA ILE A 179 -3.56 -5.36 0.58
C ILE A 179 -4.45 -4.53 1.51
N LYS A 180 -5.22 -3.58 0.94
CA LYS A 180 -6.18 -2.79 1.71
C LYS A 180 -7.32 -3.65 2.25
N GLN A 181 -7.91 -4.50 1.42
CA GLN A 181 -9.00 -5.40 1.82
C GLN A 181 -8.57 -6.35 2.94
N ARG A 182 -7.40 -6.97 2.83
CA ARG A 182 -6.86 -7.91 3.82
C ARG A 182 -6.16 -7.22 4.99
N GLN A 183 -6.11 -5.90 4.99
CA GLN A 183 -5.45 -5.08 6.02
C GLN A 183 -3.98 -5.49 6.28
N LEU A 184 -3.33 -6.07 5.28
CA LEU A 184 -1.91 -6.37 5.31
C LEU A 184 -1.13 -5.06 5.47
N TYR A 185 -0.04 -5.07 6.22
CA TYR A 185 0.77 -3.89 6.56
C TYR A 185 0.06 -2.81 7.41
N ARG A 186 -1.15 -3.06 7.89
CA ARG A 186 -1.80 -2.17 8.83
C ARG A 186 -0.92 -2.02 10.10
N LYS A 187 -0.83 -0.84 10.64
CA LYS A 187 -0.23 -0.64 11.97
C LYS A 187 -1.02 -1.52 12.94
N LYS A 188 -0.32 -2.26 13.81
CA LYS A 188 -0.98 -2.94 14.92
C LYS A 188 -1.79 -1.89 15.68
N PRO A 189 -3.03 -2.19 16.10
CA PRO A 189 -3.80 -1.26 16.90
C PRO A 189 -2.96 -0.81 18.10
N SER A 190 -3.04 0.46 18.46
CA SER A 190 -2.33 0.98 19.62
C SER A 190 -2.78 0.24 20.88
N LYS A 191 -1.94 0.22 21.92
CA LYS A 191 -2.36 -0.36 23.23
C LYS A 191 -3.62 0.31 23.73
N ALA A 192 -3.76 1.63 23.51
CA ALA A 192 -4.94 2.40 23.86
C ALA A 192 -6.20 1.92 23.12
N MET A 193 -6.10 1.65 21.82
CA MET A 193 -7.22 1.12 21.03
C MET A 193 -7.66 -0.27 21.48
N LEU A 194 -6.71 -1.16 21.82
CA LEU A 194 -7.05 -2.48 22.39
C LEU A 194 -7.71 -2.38 23.75
N GLN A 195 -7.28 -1.43 24.60
CA GLN A 195 -7.92 -1.16 25.88
C GLN A 195 -9.34 -0.59 25.69
N TRP A 196 -9.51 0.34 24.77
CA TRP A 196 -10.80 0.92 24.43
C TRP A 196 -11.80 -0.14 23.96
N GLU A 197 -11.40 -1.02 23.03
CA GLU A 197 -12.23 -2.15 22.57
C GLU A 197 -12.65 -3.06 23.75
N LYS A 198 -11.72 -3.32 24.67
CA LYS A 198 -12.00 -4.10 25.87
C LYS A 198 -13.03 -3.41 26.78
N TYR A 199 -12.90 -2.11 27.00
CA TYR A 199 -13.82 -1.34 27.83
C TYR A 199 -15.21 -1.22 27.19
N GLN A 200 -15.28 -1.02 25.89
CA GLN A 200 -16.54 -1.04 25.14
C GLN A 200 -17.25 -2.39 25.28
N SER A 201 -16.54 -3.50 25.15
CA SER A 201 -17.12 -4.83 25.31
C SER A 201 -17.70 -5.03 26.72
N GLN A 202 -17.00 -4.56 27.77
CA GLN A 202 -17.47 -4.62 29.16
C GLN A 202 -18.70 -3.75 29.38
N LEU A 203 -18.74 -2.54 28.82
CA LEU A 203 -19.91 -1.66 28.91
C LEU A 203 -21.15 -2.30 28.25
N ILE A 204 -21.00 -2.88 27.06
CA ILE A 204 -22.08 -3.57 26.34
C ILE A 204 -22.61 -4.74 27.19
N GLU A 205 -21.74 -5.52 27.81
CA GLU A 205 -22.13 -6.65 28.67
C GLU A 205 -22.91 -6.19 29.88
N ILE A 206 -22.48 -5.10 30.55
CA ILE A 206 -23.19 -4.52 31.71
C ILE A 206 -24.54 -3.96 31.25
N GLN A 207 -24.63 -3.26 30.15
CA GLN A 207 -25.90 -2.74 29.62
C GLN A 207 -26.87 -3.87 29.26
N ARG A 208 -26.35 -4.99 28.72
CA ARG A 208 -27.16 -6.20 28.46
C ARG A 208 -27.68 -6.80 29.78
N THR A 209 -26.81 -6.89 30.79
CA THR A 209 -27.20 -7.39 32.11
C THR A 209 -28.25 -6.49 32.77
N TYR A 210 -28.11 -5.17 32.67
CA TYR A 210 -29.08 -4.20 33.13
C TYR A 210 -30.47 -4.45 32.53
N ARG A 211 -30.55 -4.59 31.19
CA ARG A 211 -31.83 -4.89 30.50
C ARG A 211 -32.44 -6.19 30.96
N LEU A 212 -31.65 -7.24 31.13
CA LEU A 212 -32.16 -8.55 31.58
C LEU A 212 -32.70 -8.47 33.00
N VAL A 213 -32.06 -7.70 33.89
CA VAL A 213 -32.53 -7.46 35.29
C VAL A 213 -33.78 -6.59 35.27
N GLU A 214 -33.87 -5.57 34.42
CA GLU A 214 -35.03 -4.68 34.27
C GLU A 214 -36.26 -5.44 33.74
N GLU A 215 -36.06 -6.32 32.78
CA GLU A 215 -37.13 -7.18 32.22
C GLU A 215 -37.57 -8.30 33.17
N SER A 216 -36.75 -8.63 34.17
CA SER A 216 -37.10 -9.62 35.18
C SER A 216 -38.16 -9.06 36.14
N ALA A 217 -39.37 -9.69 36.17
CA ALA A 217 -40.47 -9.34 37.08
C ALA A 217 -40.44 -10.24 38.33
N PRO A 218 -39.73 -9.88 39.41
CA PRO A 218 -39.68 -10.72 40.60
C PRO A 218 -41.03 -10.75 41.29
N LYS A 219 -41.45 -11.92 41.76
CA LYS A 219 -42.76 -12.15 42.36
C LYS A 219 -42.80 -11.87 43.88
N THR A 220 -41.62 -11.66 44.52
CA THR A 220 -41.49 -11.49 45.96
C THR A 220 -40.95 -10.11 46.33
N PHE A 221 -41.32 -9.60 47.53
CA PHE A 221 -40.80 -8.32 48.02
C PHE A 221 -39.27 -8.29 48.10
N PHE A 222 -38.67 -9.36 48.56
CA PHE A 222 -37.23 -9.50 48.63
C PHE A 222 -36.60 -9.52 47.19
N GLY A 223 -37.25 -10.18 46.27
CA GLY A 223 -36.85 -10.17 44.86
C GLY A 223 -36.89 -8.76 44.26
N HIS A 224 -37.91 -7.98 44.53
CA HIS A 224 -37.98 -6.58 44.08
C HIS A 224 -36.86 -5.71 44.68
N TRP A 225 -36.55 -5.89 45.93
CA TRP A 225 -35.44 -5.19 46.58
C TRP A 225 -34.10 -5.59 45.94
N LEU A 226 -33.86 -6.89 45.79
CA LEU A 226 -32.64 -7.40 45.18
C LEU A 226 -32.47 -6.88 43.72
N ASN A 227 -33.56 -6.86 42.96
CA ASN A 227 -33.58 -6.33 41.60
C ASN A 227 -33.19 -4.83 41.57
N LYS A 228 -33.74 -4.01 42.48
CA LYS A 228 -33.37 -2.60 42.59
C LYS A 228 -31.89 -2.41 42.93
N VAL A 229 -31.34 -3.24 43.82
CA VAL A 229 -29.91 -3.20 44.18
C VAL A 229 -29.04 -3.59 42.97
N GLN A 230 -29.44 -4.62 42.21
CA GLN A 230 -28.73 -5.03 41.01
C GLN A 230 -28.77 -3.96 39.90
N LEU A 231 -29.94 -3.33 39.68
CA LEU A 231 -30.07 -2.23 38.71
C LEU A 231 -29.18 -1.03 39.11
N TYR A 232 -29.16 -0.69 40.41
CA TYR A 232 -28.31 0.39 40.92
C TYR A 232 -26.82 0.07 40.68
N LEU A 233 -26.38 -1.14 41.01
CA LEU A 233 -25.00 -1.59 40.81
C LEU A 233 -24.63 -1.58 39.32
N CYS A 234 -25.47 -2.12 38.44
CA CYS A 234 -25.25 -2.10 37.00
C CYS A 234 -25.15 -0.66 36.48
N SER A 235 -26.03 0.24 36.94
CA SER A 235 -25.99 1.64 36.54
C SER A 235 -24.71 2.34 37.01
N ALA A 236 -24.27 2.12 38.25
CA ALA A 236 -23.04 2.69 38.80
C ALA A 236 -21.80 2.17 38.04
N ILE A 237 -21.76 0.87 37.75
CA ILE A 237 -20.65 0.26 36.94
C ILE A 237 -20.67 0.76 35.52
N ALA A 238 -21.84 0.89 34.89
CA ALA A 238 -21.97 1.43 33.54
C ALA A 238 -21.44 2.88 33.47
N SER A 239 -21.87 3.74 34.43
CA SER A 239 -21.37 5.12 34.51
C SER A 239 -19.86 5.20 34.71
N TYR A 240 -19.29 4.32 35.52
CA TYR A 240 -17.83 4.23 35.68
C TYR A 240 -17.14 3.90 34.38
N TRP A 241 -17.61 2.90 33.61
CA TRP A 241 -17.01 2.52 32.37
C TRP A 241 -17.21 3.58 31.27
N GLU A 242 -18.35 4.29 31.27
CA GLU A 242 -18.58 5.43 30.36
C GLU A 242 -17.56 6.55 30.61
N GLU A 243 -17.24 6.87 31.85
CA GLU A 243 -16.21 7.88 32.19
C GLU A 243 -14.82 7.42 31.79
N VAL A 244 -14.49 6.14 32.03
CA VAL A 244 -13.22 5.55 31.61
C VAL A 244 -13.07 5.58 30.08
N ILE A 245 -14.15 5.24 29.36
CA ILE A 245 -14.17 5.27 27.88
C ILE A 245 -14.01 6.71 27.37
N LYS A 246 -14.70 7.69 27.96
CA LYS A 246 -14.53 9.12 27.62
C LYS A 246 -13.10 9.60 27.85
N GLY A 247 -12.48 9.15 28.95
CA GLY A 247 -11.07 9.45 29.21
C GLY A 247 -10.12 8.88 28.18
N VAL A 248 -10.37 7.65 27.70
CA VAL A 248 -9.60 7.02 26.65
C VAL A 248 -9.87 7.68 25.30
N GLU A 249 -11.14 7.98 24.96
CA GLU A 249 -11.52 8.71 23.75
C GLU A 249 -10.88 10.11 23.71
N TRP A 250 -10.75 10.77 24.86
CA TRP A 250 -10.09 12.07 24.92
C TRP A 250 -8.58 11.96 24.67
N GLN A 251 -7.92 10.94 25.21
CA GLN A 251 -6.52 10.64 24.92
C GLN A 251 -6.33 10.23 23.45
N GLU A 252 -7.22 9.36 22.92
CA GLU A 252 -7.21 8.99 21.51
C GLU A 252 -7.54 10.17 20.58
N ALA A 253 -8.50 11.01 20.93
CA ALA A 253 -8.79 12.21 20.15
C ALA A 253 -7.58 13.17 20.10
N ARG A 254 -6.75 13.18 21.13
CA ARG A 254 -5.49 13.91 21.16
C ARG A 254 -4.43 13.20 20.32
N GLU A 255 -4.28 11.89 20.45
CA GLU A 255 -3.40 11.07 19.62
C GLU A 255 -3.88 11.04 18.17
N ILE A 256 -5.19 10.98 17.90
CA ILE A 256 -5.79 11.06 16.57
C ILE A 256 -5.64 12.47 16.00
N LYS A 257 -5.71 13.54 16.79
CA LYS A 257 -5.41 14.90 16.34
C LYS A 257 -3.93 15.07 15.98
N ASP A 258 -3.05 14.47 16.74
CA ASP A 258 -1.62 14.41 16.46
C ASP A 258 -1.31 13.43 15.33
N GLN A 259 -2.05 12.33 15.22
CA GLN A 259 -1.99 11.38 14.11
C GLN A 259 -2.69 11.90 12.87
N ARG A 260 -3.79 12.66 12.92
CA ARG A 260 -4.40 13.33 11.75
C ARG A 260 -3.50 14.42 11.17
N LYS A 261 -2.64 15.02 11.94
CA LYS A 261 -1.47 15.75 11.40
C LYS A 261 -0.49 14.81 10.68
N ILE A 262 -0.55 13.51 10.96
CA ILE A 262 0.31 12.43 10.43
C ILE A 262 -0.45 11.54 9.42
N GLU A 263 -1.79 11.51 9.45
CA GLU A 263 -2.67 10.64 8.62
C GLU A 263 -3.23 11.27 7.32
N LYS A 264 -2.44 11.96 6.60
CA LYS A 264 -2.31 11.58 5.18
C LYS A 264 -1.64 10.21 5.19
N PRO A 265 -2.08 9.23 4.35
CA PRO A 265 -1.48 7.90 4.38
C PRO A 265 0.04 8.07 4.34
N HIS A 266 0.69 7.87 5.48
CA HIS A 266 2.10 8.20 5.68
C HIS A 266 2.90 7.26 4.79
N ASN A 267 3.20 7.73 3.61
CA ASN A 267 4.13 7.06 2.72
C ASN A 267 5.53 7.63 3.00
N PRO A 268 6.40 6.89 3.71
CA PRO A 268 7.72 7.38 4.10
C PRO A 268 8.60 7.74 2.90
N ILE A 269 8.27 7.24 1.71
CA ILE A 269 8.96 7.57 0.46
C ILE A 269 8.48 8.93 -0.04
N GLU A 270 7.19 9.17 -0.05
CA GLU A 270 6.59 10.46 -0.44
C GLU A 270 7.04 11.59 0.49
N ASP A 271 7.13 11.34 1.80
CA ASP A 271 7.55 12.35 2.76
C ASP A 271 9.02 12.73 2.60
N LYS A 272 9.91 11.75 2.37
CA LYS A 272 11.30 12.04 2.00
C LYS A 272 11.42 12.88 0.73
N TRP A 273 10.54 12.64 -0.24
CA TRP A 273 10.49 13.43 -1.47
C TRP A 273 10.07 14.86 -1.19
N LYS A 274 8.98 15.07 -0.45
CA LYS A 274 8.52 16.40 -0.05
C LYS A 274 9.59 17.15 0.74
N GLU A 275 10.27 16.47 1.66
CA GLU A 275 11.38 17.05 2.42
C GLU A 275 12.55 17.43 1.53
N ASN A 276 12.92 16.61 0.56
CA ASN A 276 13.98 16.92 -0.40
C ASN A 276 13.61 18.10 -1.31
N ILE A 277 12.35 18.18 -1.74
CA ILE A 277 11.83 19.32 -2.51
C ILE A 277 11.91 20.60 -1.66
N ALA A 278 11.39 20.57 -0.44
CA ALA A 278 11.42 21.71 0.48
C ALA A 278 12.85 22.19 0.78
N ARG A 279 13.80 21.26 1.02
CA ARG A 279 15.23 21.60 1.22
C ARG A 279 15.84 22.26 -0.01
N ARG A 280 15.46 21.83 -1.22
CA ARG A 280 15.97 22.41 -2.46
C ARG A 280 15.41 23.80 -2.72
N HIS A 281 14.10 24.00 -2.48
CA HIS A 281 13.50 25.34 -2.53
C HIS A 281 14.18 26.29 -1.55
N LYS A 282 14.38 25.85 -0.30
CA LYS A 282 15.10 26.64 0.69
C LYS A 282 16.51 27.04 0.21
N ARG A 283 17.29 26.09 -0.35
CA ARG A 283 18.62 26.38 -0.90
C ARG A 283 18.59 27.37 -2.07
N LYS A 284 17.58 27.26 -2.96
CA LYS A 284 17.40 28.22 -4.06
C LYS A 284 17.06 29.63 -3.53
N VAL A 285 16.15 29.72 -2.58
CA VAL A 285 15.79 30.97 -1.91
C VAL A 285 17.04 31.58 -1.23
N ASP A 286 17.77 30.75 -0.48
CA ASP A 286 19.02 31.18 0.19
C ASP A 286 20.09 31.66 -0.83
N GLN A 287 20.19 31.06 -2.01
CA GLN A 287 21.07 31.46 -3.09
C GLN A 287 20.61 32.75 -3.80
N LEU A 288 19.29 32.95 -3.98
CA LEU A 288 18.72 34.12 -4.66
C LEU A 288 18.76 35.38 -3.77
N ILE A 289 18.59 35.22 -2.46
CA ILE A 289 18.48 36.34 -1.51
C ILE A 289 19.90 36.86 -1.10
N GLY A 290 20.94 36.06 -1.31
CA GLY A 290 22.29 36.36 -0.87
C GLY A 290 22.45 36.30 0.66
N HIS A 291 23.62 35.87 1.12
CA HIS A 291 23.88 35.63 2.55
C HIS A 291 23.64 36.87 3.43
N ASP A 292 24.06 38.06 2.94
CA ASP A 292 23.91 39.34 3.64
C ASP A 292 22.46 39.80 3.84
N THR A 293 21.59 39.50 2.89
CA THR A 293 20.18 39.92 2.97
C THR A 293 19.40 38.98 3.93
N LEU A 294 19.76 37.71 3.99
CA LEU A 294 19.20 36.75 4.96
C LEU A 294 19.61 37.07 6.40
N GLU A 295 20.84 37.52 6.63
CA GLU A 295 21.27 37.96 7.96
C GLU A 295 20.54 39.23 8.41
N LYS A 296 20.37 40.21 7.52
CA LYS A 296 19.57 41.42 7.80
C LYS A 296 18.10 41.09 8.08
N LEU A 297 17.50 40.16 7.35
CA LEU A 297 16.10 39.71 7.61
C LEU A 297 15.96 38.95 8.93
N ARG A 298 17.00 38.20 9.35
CA ARG A 298 17.03 37.54 10.65
C ARG A 298 17.17 38.50 11.80
N GLN A 299 18.02 39.54 11.64
CA GLN A 299 18.19 40.63 12.61
C GLN A 299 16.90 41.44 12.77
N LEU A 300 16.22 41.80 11.67
CA LEU A 300 14.91 42.49 11.70
C LEU A 300 13.81 41.65 12.34
N LYS A 301 13.84 40.31 12.20
CA LYS A 301 12.89 39.44 12.85
C LYS A 301 13.12 39.34 14.34
N THR A 302 14.36 39.26 14.82
CA THR A 302 14.70 39.33 16.25
C THR A 302 14.34 40.67 16.88
N GLU A 303 14.50 41.78 16.16
CA GLU A 303 14.08 43.11 16.61
C GLU A 303 12.57 43.35 16.65
N LEU A 304 11.77 42.51 15.95
CA LEU A 304 10.30 42.56 15.94
C LEU A 304 9.66 41.59 16.95
N ASP A 305 10.44 40.61 17.41
CA ASP A 305 9.99 39.60 18.39
C ASP A 305 10.38 39.99 19.84
N ASP A 306 11.23 41.07 20.03
CA ASP A 306 11.53 41.73 21.30
C ASP A 306 10.63 43.00 21.48
#